data_5f2ff3bd05dcd6b60b3a5f2a74af5004
#
_entry.id   5f2ff3bd05dcd6b60b3a5f2a74af5004
#
_cell.length_a   1.000
_cell.length_b   1.000
_cell.length_c   1.000
_cell.angle_alpha   90.00
_cell.angle_beta   90.00
_cell.angle_gamma   90.00
#
_symmetry.space_group_name_H-M   'P 1'
#
loop_
_entity.id
_entity.type
_entity.pdbx_description
1 polymer ?
#
loop_
_entity_poly.entity_id
_entity_poly.type
_entity_poly.pdbx_seq_one_letter_code
_entity_poly.pdbx_strand_id
1 'polypeptide(L)'
;MGKKISQLNRNELPYEGNELVAIVETAETRGGTLSSFMNYLSGAKYGTAQDSPIATPLANNFFQATQSVVGDLSASGKLVIGTSTVVGTLASIAGGTGNTASGACATIAGGESNTASSNSSHVGGGKSNAASGVCSIVGGGCGNTAGTGTCAVVGGGDTNTASGHTSSVLGGTTNVTSGGGSIIGGGLKNTASSNYSVIAGGCYNIAAGTSSAIAGGGNNRTTGNYSTVGGGLSANACCNYTAVVGGYNNKATDLYAGVVAGGSNTASGLSSFVGAGAANIASGNAGSVAVGGMSNAASGLSSFIGGGKSNAASGCGAV
;
A
#
# COMPACT_ATOMS: atom_id res chain seq x y z
N MET A 1 -29.65 -37.48 60.32
CA MET A 1 -30.48 -36.51 59.62
C MET A 1 -29.65 -35.28 59.41
N GLY A 2 -29.28 -35.01 58.19
CA GLY A 2 -28.50 -33.81 57.88
C GLY A 2 -29.39 -32.55 58.02
N LYS A 3 -28.90 -31.53 58.65
CA LYS A 3 -29.54 -30.23 58.70
C LYS A 3 -29.66 -29.68 57.27
N LYS A 4 -30.81 -29.05 56.95
CA LYS A 4 -30.91 -28.30 55.70
C LYS A 4 -29.91 -27.13 55.73
N ILE A 5 -29.33 -26.79 54.57
CA ILE A 5 -28.33 -25.73 54.45
C ILE A 5 -28.82 -24.41 55.07
N SER A 6 -30.16 -24.11 54.95
CA SER A 6 -30.81 -22.96 55.59
C SER A 6 -30.82 -23.00 57.14
N GLN A 7 -30.42 -24.10 57.78
CA GLN A 7 -30.39 -24.26 59.23
C GLN A 7 -29.00 -24.24 59.82
N LEU A 8 -27.94 -24.09 59.00
CA LEU A 8 -26.58 -23.99 59.46
C LEU A 8 -26.25 -22.56 59.87
N ASN A 9 -25.73 -22.40 61.08
CA ASN A 9 -25.24 -21.12 61.57
C ASN A 9 -23.90 -20.82 60.88
N ARG A 10 -23.64 -19.54 60.55
CA ARG A 10 -22.41 -19.09 59.88
C ARG A 10 -21.10 -19.60 60.53
N ASN A 11 -21.14 -19.86 61.81
CA ASN A 11 -20.00 -20.37 62.59
C ASN A 11 -19.82 -21.92 62.54
N GLU A 12 -20.72 -22.62 61.84
CA GLU A 12 -20.68 -24.10 61.74
C GLU A 12 -20.16 -24.55 60.37
N LEU A 13 -19.85 -23.61 59.46
CA LEU A 13 -19.30 -23.93 58.15
C LEU A 13 -17.77 -24.06 58.25
N PRO A 14 -17.20 -25.19 57.82
CA PRO A 14 -15.75 -25.29 57.74
C PRO A 14 -15.17 -24.31 56.74
N TYR A 15 -14.17 -23.59 57.14
CA TYR A 15 -13.54 -22.48 56.36
C TYR A 15 -12.68 -22.97 55.17
N GLU A 16 -12.47 -24.25 55.03
CA GLU A 16 -11.65 -24.81 53.95
C GLU A 16 -12.53 -25.43 52.86
N GLY A 17 -12.66 -24.77 51.74
CA GLY A 17 -13.27 -25.32 50.52
C GLY A 17 -14.80 -25.25 50.41
N ASN A 18 -15.50 -24.49 51.26
CA ASN A 18 -16.98 -24.45 51.32
C ASN A 18 -17.60 -23.11 50.89
N GLU A 19 -16.90 -22.31 50.17
CA GLU A 19 -17.48 -21.12 49.51
C GLU A 19 -18.69 -21.49 48.66
N LEU A 20 -18.69 -22.68 48.07
CA LEU A 20 -19.81 -23.21 47.28
C LEU A 20 -21.09 -23.40 48.11
N VAL A 21 -20.98 -23.80 49.38
CA VAL A 21 -22.15 -24.01 50.24
C VAL A 21 -22.78 -22.71 50.71
N ALA A 22 -21.97 -21.71 51.02
CA ALA A 22 -22.45 -20.36 51.33
C ALA A 22 -23.12 -19.68 50.12
N ILE A 23 -22.64 -19.98 48.97
CA ILE A 23 -23.14 -19.47 47.70
C ILE A 23 -24.52 -20.08 47.34
N VAL A 24 -24.70 -21.38 47.54
CA VAL A 24 -25.97 -22.07 47.33
C VAL A 24 -27.04 -21.57 48.31
N GLU A 25 -26.69 -21.34 49.59
CA GLU A 25 -27.57 -20.74 50.58
C GLU A 25 -28.05 -19.33 50.19
N THR A 26 -27.13 -18.51 49.64
CA THR A 26 -27.46 -17.18 49.18
C THR A 26 -28.41 -17.19 47.97
N ALA A 27 -28.24 -18.15 47.06
CA ALA A 27 -29.09 -18.32 45.89
C ALA A 27 -30.51 -18.76 46.27
N GLU A 28 -30.66 -19.68 47.21
CA GLU A 28 -31.96 -20.14 47.72
C GLU A 28 -32.69 -19.03 48.46
N THR A 29 -32.04 -18.22 49.27
CA THR A 29 -32.64 -17.14 50.04
C THR A 29 -33.13 -15.97 49.14
N ARG A 30 -32.57 -15.84 47.92
CA ARG A 30 -33.01 -14.82 46.93
C ARG A 30 -34.01 -15.33 45.91
N GLY A 31 -34.48 -16.57 46.04
CA GLY A 31 -35.44 -17.18 45.11
C GLY A 31 -34.89 -17.45 43.72
N GLY A 32 -33.55 -17.46 43.57
CA GLY A 32 -32.88 -17.82 42.34
C GLY A 32 -32.60 -19.31 42.23
N THR A 33 -32.58 -19.82 41.02
CA THR A 33 -32.14 -21.21 40.77
C THR A 33 -30.61 -21.30 40.78
N LEU A 34 -30.06 -22.50 41.05
CA LEU A 34 -28.61 -22.75 41.01
C LEU A 34 -28.00 -22.27 39.69
N SER A 35 -28.73 -22.40 38.58
CA SER A 35 -28.33 -21.90 37.26
C SER A 35 -28.25 -20.38 37.20
N SER A 36 -29.17 -19.64 37.85
CA SER A 36 -29.10 -18.17 37.90
C SER A 36 -27.92 -17.69 38.73
N PHE A 37 -27.57 -18.41 39.75
CA PHE A 37 -26.41 -18.10 40.58
C PHE A 37 -25.08 -18.44 39.89
N MET A 38 -25.00 -19.57 39.22
CA MET A 38 -23.86 -19.94 38.38
C MET A 38 -23.66 -18.95 37.24
N ASN A 39 -24.73 -18.42 36.66
CA ASN A 39 -24.67 -17.33 35.67
C ASN A 39 -24.15 -16.01 36.28
N TYR A 40 -24.50 -15.70 37.52
CA TYR A 40 -23.96 -14.56 38.26
C TYR A 40 -22.47 -14.72 38.56
N LEU A 41 -22.01 -15.90 38.94
CA LEU A 41 -20.60 -16.19 39.19
C LEU A 41 -19.76 -16.21 37.92
N SER A 42 -20.29 -16.68 36.80
CA SER A 42 -19.63 -16.67 35.51
C SER A 42 -19.48 -15.25 34.94
N GLY A 43 -20.36 -14.32 35.36
CA GLY A 43 -20.26 -12.90 35.01
C GLY A 43 -19.38 -12.07 35.96
N ALA A 44 -19.07 -12.58 37.15
CA ALA A 44 -18.31 -11.86 38.16
C ALA A 44 -16.98 -12.54 38.50
N LYS A 45 -15.92 -12.08 37.88
CA LYS A 45 -14.50 -12.12 38.33
C LYS A 45 -13.74 -13.48 38.41
N TYR A 46 -14.35 -14.67 38.37
CA TYR A 46 -13.61 -15.91 38.57
C TYR A 46 -14.09 -17.05 37.65
N GLY A 47 -14.14 -16.79 36.35
CA GLY A 47 -14.33 -17.84 35.37
C GLY A 47 -12.98 -18.43 34.97
N THR A 48 -12.59 -19.61 35.42
CA THR A 48 -11.75 -20.43 34.57
C THR A 48 -12.58 -20.80 33.36
N ALA A 49 -12.13 -20.42 32.18
CA ALA A 49 -12.87 -20.48 30.93
C ALA A 49 -13.21 -21.90 30.45
N GLN A 50 -13.22 -22.92 31.32
CA GLN A 50 -13.28 -24.29 30.88
C GLN A 50 -14.68 -24.89 30.75
N ASP A 51 -15.72 -24.36 31.41
CA ASP A 51 -17.00 -25.09 31.43
C ASP A 51 -18.28 -24.21 31.43
N SER A 52 -18.24 -22.99 30.99
CA SER A 52 -19.48 -22.19 30.91
C SER A 52 -19.77 -21.75 29.48
N PRO A 53 -20.81 -22.31 28.85
CA PRO A 53 -21.39 -21.66 27.69
C PRO A 53 -22.00 -20.34 28.19
N ILE A 54 -21.29 -19.23 28.08
CA ILE A 54 -21.84 -17.89 28.28
C ILE A 54 -22.84 -17.66 27.14
N ALA A 55 -24.00 -18.26 27.25
CA ALA A 55 -25.13 -18.05 26.38
C ALA A 55 -26.00 -16.95 26.95
N THR A 56 -25.47 -15.74 27.05
CA THR A 56 -26.31 -14.54 27.10
C THR A 56 -25.70 -13.51 26.18
N PRO A 57 -26.48 -12.95 25.26
CA PRO A 57 -26.06 -11.81 24.50
C PRO A 57 -26.05 -10.58 25.41
N LEU A 58 -25.04 -10.46 26.28
CA LEU A 58 -24.74 -9.19 26.92
C LEU A 58 -24.08 -8.34 25.83
N ALA A 59 -24.75 -7.27 25.48
CA ALA A 59 -24.43 -6.43 24.36
C ALA A 59 -22.99 -5.87 24.32
N ASN A 60 -22.24 -5.96 25.44
CA ASN A 60 -20.83 -5.54 25.50
C ASN A 60 -20.16 -6.15 26.74
N ASN A 61 -19.38 -7.18 26.61
CA ASN A 61 -18.44 -7.61 27.65
C ASN A 61 -17.17 -6.74 27.57
N PHE A 62 -17.08 -5.72 28.41
CA PHE A 62 -15.87 -4.95 28.58
C PHE A 62 -14.99 -5.62 29.65
N PHE A 63 -13.82 -6.13 29.24
CA PHE A 63 -12.79 -6.51 30.21
C PHE A 63 -12.11 -5.21 30.69
N GLN A 64 -12.38 -4.83 31.93
CA GLN A 64 -11.66 -3.73 32.59
C GLN A 64 -10.47 -4.31 33.37
N ALA A 65 -9.28 -3.78 33.16
CA ALA A 65 -8.00 -4.21 33.72
C ALA A 65 -7.30 -5.35 32.94
N THR A 66 -6.06 -5.63 33.30
CA THR A 66 -5.21 -6.65 32.67
C THR A 66 -5.79 -8.03 32.95
N GLN A 67 -6.31 -8.70 31.94
CA GLN A 67 -6.76 -10.08 32.04
C GLN A 67 -5.81 -10.98 31.23
N SER A 68 -5.40 -12.09 31.86
CA SER A 68 -4.60 -13.12 31.21
C SER A 68 -5.53 -14.27 30.81
N VAL A 69 -5.59 -14.58 29.52
CA VAL A 69 -6.25 -15.78 29.02
C VAL A 69 -5.18 -16.86 28.85
N VAL A 70 -5.26 -17.90 29.67
CA VAL A 70 -4.39 -19.07 29.55
C VAL A 70 -5.15 -20.12 28.74
N GLY A 71 -4.81 -20.25 27.44
CA GLY A 71 -5.50 -21.12 26.49
C GLY A 71 -5.94 -20.38 25.24
N ASP A 72 -6.71 -21.04 24.39
CA ASP A 72 -7.19 -20.47 23.13
C ASP A 72 -8.38 -19.53 23.34
N LEU A 73 -8.30 -18.30 22.80
CA LEU A 73 -9.44 -17.41 22.70
C LEU A 73 -10.14 -17.65 21.36
N SER A 74 -11.31 -18.30 21.41
CA SER A 74 -12.15 -18.51 20.23
C SER A 74 -13.29 -17.48 20.19
N ALA A 75 -13.30 -16.64 19.16
CA ALA A 75 -14.38 -15.70 18.89
C ALA A 75 -15.04 -16.03 17.55
N SER A 76 -16.33 -16.37 17.55
CA SER A 76 -17.12 -16.56 16.32
C SER A 76 -17.55 -15.24 15.67
N GLY A 77 -17.18 -14.11 16.26
CA GLY A 77 -17.53 -12.75 15.86
C GLY A 77 -16.32 -11.86 15.66
N LYS A 78 -16.44 -10.61 16.08
CA LYS A 78 -15.40 -9.58 15.96
C LYS A 78 -14.48 -9.58 17.17
N LEU A 79 -13.16 -9.59 16.97
CA LEU A 79 -12.17 -9.34 18.02
C LEU A 79 -11.65 -7.92 17.89
N VAL A 80 -11.78 -7.12 18.97
CA VAL A 80 -11.27 -5.75 19.05
C VAL A 80 -10.44 -5.60 20.31
N ILE A 81 -9.16 -5.22 20.14
CA ILE A 81 -8.26 -4.90 21.24
C ILE A 81 -7.86 -3.44 21.13
N GLY A 82 -8.08 -2.66 22.21
CA GLY A 82 -7.85 -1.22 22.23
C GLY A 82 -9.11 -0.40 21.89
N THR A 83 -8.93 0.90 21.63
CA THR A 83 -10.03 1.83 21.29
C THR A 83 -10.24 1.91 19.78
N SER A 84 -10.73 0.84 19.18
CA SER A 84 -10.87 0.69 17.73
C SER A 84 -12.27 0.22 17.34
N THR A 85 -12.66 0.38 16.08
CA THR A 85 -14.01 0.07 15.59
C THR A 85 -14.00 -1.07 14.57
N VAL A 86 -14.67 -2.17 14.87
CA VAL A 86 -14.88 -3.28 13.92
C VAL A 86 -16.35 -3.33 13.52
N VAL A 87 -16.64 -3.10 12.24
CA VAL A 87 -18.00 -3.11 11.68
C VAL A 87 -18.20 -4.27 10.71
N GLY A 88 -17.23 -4.60 9.89
CA GLY A 88 -17.30 -5.65 8.86
C GLY A 88 -17.58 -7.04 9.43
N THR A 89 -18.28 -7.89 8.68
CA THR A 89 -18.46 -9.30 9.00
C THR A 89 -17.11 -10.03 8.95
N LEU A 90 -16.77 -10.81 9.99
CA LEU A 90 -15.48 -11.49 10.12
C LEU A 90 -14.25 -10.55 10.05
N ALA A 91 -14.46 -9.25 10.28
CA ALA A 91 -13.35 -8.30 10.36
C ALA A 91 -12.66 -8.39 11.73
N SER A 92 -11.37 -8.05 11.78
CA SER A 92 -10.59 -8.10 13.01
C SER A 92 -9.59 -6.95 13.14
N ILE A 93 -9.36 -6.52 14.39
CA ILE A 93 -8.30 -5.58 14.76
C ILE A 93 -7.57 -6.18 15.95
N ALA A 94 -6.27 -6.44 15.83
CA ALA A 94 -5.49 -7.09 16.90
C ALA A 94 -5.05 -6.11 18.01
N GLY A 95 -5.16 -4.77 17.79
CA GLY A 95 -4.84 -3.79 18.83
C GLY A 95 -4.77 -2.36 18.34
N GLY A 96 -4.30 -1.45 19.20
CA GLY A 96 -4.06 -0.05 18.85
C GLY A 96 -5.24 0.89 19.13
N THR A 97 -5.17 2.08 18.57
CA THR A 97 -6.10 3.18 18.86
C THR A 97 -6.69 3.77 17.60
N GLY A 98 -8.01 3.99 17.58
CA GLY A 98 -8.70 4.69 16.49
C GLY A 98 -8.71 3.94 15.15
N ASN A 99 -8.38 2.64 15.13
CA ASN A 99 -8.42 1.84 13.91
C ASN A 99 -9.84 1.49 13.53
N THR A 100 -10.15 1.38 12.23
CA THR A 100 -11.49 1.05 11.72
C THR A 100 -11.43 -0.05 10.67
N ALA A 101 -11.97 -1.24 10.99
CA ALA A 101 -12.14 -2.34 10.05
C ALA A 101 -13.62 -2.49 9.69
N SER A 102 -14.05 -1.96 8.54
CA SER A 102 -15.45 -1.92 8.11
C SER A 102 -15.78 -2.83 6.93
N GLY A 103 -14.79 -3.29 6.18
CA GLY A 103 -15.00 -4.27 5.12
C GLY A 103 -15.24 -5.69 5.66
N ALA A 104 -15.96 -6.53 4.93
CA ALA A 104 -16.07 -7.95 5.28
C ALA A 104 -14.70 -8.62 5.17
N CYS A 105 -14.33 -9.44 6.14
CA CYS A 105 -13.02 -10.06 6.26
C CYS A 105 -11.83 -9.07 6.25
N ALA A 106 -12.09 -7.79 6.59
CA ALA A 106 -11.04 -6.79 6.68
C ALA A 106 -10.18 -7.00 7.94
N THR A 107 -8.88 -6.76 7.84
CA THR A 107 -7.98 -6.98 8.97
C THR A 107 -7.03 -5.81 9.19
N ILE A 108 -6.81 -5.45 10.45
CA ILE A 108 -5.79 -4.48 10.88
C ILE A 108 -4.99 -5.13 12.02
N ALA A 109 -3.67 -5.28 11.84
CA ALA A 109 -2.84 -5.88 12.87
C ALA A 109 -2.64 -4.95 14.09
N GLY A 110 -2.75 -3.63 13.91
CA GLY A 110 -2.65 -2.67 15.00
C GLY A 110 -2.28 -1.26 14.55
N GLY A 111 -1.73 -0.45 15.45
CA GLY A 111 -1.30 0.92 15.16
C GLY A 111 -2.33 1.97 15.50
N GLU A 112 -2.24 3.14 14.84
CA GLU A 112 -3.06 4.31 15.15
C GLU A 112 -3.80 4.83 13.92
N SER A 113 -5.13 5.00 14.03
CA SER A 113 -5.98 5.61 13.02
C SER A 113 -5.92 4.95 11.63
N ASN A 114 -5.68 3.64 11.57
CA ASN A 114 -5.68 2.89 10.31
C ASN A 114 -7.10 2.50 9.89
N THR A 115 -7.35 2.41 8.60
CA THR A 115 -8.67 2.07 8.04
C THR A 115 -8.57 0.93 7.03
N ALA A 116 -9.35 -0.14 7.22
CA ALA A 116 -9.56 -1.22 6.26
C ALA A 116 -11.05 -1.27 5.91
N SER A 117 -11.45 -0.59 4.82
CA SER A 117 -12.86 -0.30 4.56
C SER A 117 -13.52 -1.18 3.51
N SER A 118 -12.77 -1.91 2.73
CA SER A 118 -13.30 -2.81 1.69
C SER A 118 -13.14 -4.28 2.03
N ASN A 119 -13.88 -5.13 1.32
CA ASN A 119 -13.83 -6.57 1.51
C ASN A 119 -12.41 -7.12 1.34
N SER A 120 -12.01 -7.96 2.29
CA SER A 120 -10.68 -8.59 2.33
C SER A 120 -9.51 -7.59 2.26
N SER A 121 -9.74 -6.33 2.66
CA SER A 121 -8.67 -5.34 2.75
C SER A 121 -7.82 -5.57 4.00
N HIS A 122 -6.52 -5.25 3.90
CA HIS A 122 -5.56 -5.51 4.96
C HIS A 122 -4.67 -4.31 5.24
N VAL A 123 -4.51 -3.96 6.54
CA VAL A 123 -3.48 -3.02 7.00
C VAL A 123 -2.61 -3.72 8.04
N GLY A 124 -1.32 -3.87 7.76
CA GLY A 124 -0.35 -4.51 8.66
C GLY A 124 -0.02 -3.69 9.92
N GLY A 125 -0.33 -2.39 9.92
CA GLY A 125 -0.13 -1.52 11.08
C GLY A 125 0.33 -0.12 10.69
N GLY A 126 1.02 0.59 11.61
CA GLY A 126 1.49 1.95 11.38
C GLY A 126 0.47 3.02 11.78
N LYS A 127 0.52 4.19 11.10
CA LYS A 127 -0.33 5.32 11.42
C LYS A 127 -1.05 5.88 10.21
N SER A 128 -2.36 6.09 10.33
CA SER A 128 -3.20 6.74 9.31
C SER A 128 -3.15 6.08 7.93
N ASN A 129 -2.95 4.76 7.86
CA ASN A 129 -2.95 4.01 6.61
C ASN A 129 -4.37 3.59 6.22
N ALA A 130 -4.67 3.58 4.92
CA ALA A 130 -5.99 3.24 4.40
C ALA A 130 -5.93 2.16 3.32
N ALA A 131 -6.58 1.02 3.55
CA ALA A 131 -6.85 -0.01 2.55
C ALA A 131 -8.33 0.04 2.16
N SER A 132 -8.66 0.71 1.05
CA SER A 132 -10.03 1.03 0.63
C SER A 132 -10.46 0.33 -0.67
N GLY A 133 -9.58 -0.37 -1.36
CA GLY A 133 -9.92 -1.25 -2.47
C GLY A 133 -10.22 -2.67 -2.03
N VAL A 134 -11.02 -3.40 -2.77
CA VAL A 134 -11.27 -4.84 -2.52
C VAL A 134 -9.94 -5.60 -2.65
N CYS A 135 -9.65 -6.46 -1.67
CA CYS A 135 -8.37 -7.19 -1.58
C CYS A 135 -7.13 -6.28 -1.59
N SER A 136 -7.27 -5.01 -1.24
CA SER A 136 -6.14 -4.09 -1.17
C SER A 136 -5.30 -4.29 0.10
N ILE A 137 -4.02 -3.99 0.01
CA ILE A 137 -3.07 -4.20 1.10
C ILE A 137 -2.24 -2.94 1.34
N VAL A 138 -2.14 -2.51 2.60
CA VAL A 138 -1.10 -1.62 3.09
C VAL A 138 -0.27 -2.38 4.12
N GLY A 139 1.00 -2.61 3.83
CA GLY A 139 1.90 -3.34 4.75
C GLY A 139 2.16 -2.58 6.05
N GLY A 140 2.23 -1.24 5.99
CA GLY A 140 2.43 -0.38 7.16
C GLY A 140 2.92 1.01 6.79
N GLY A 141 3.64 1.69 7.71
CA GLY A 141 4.16 3.03 7.50
C GLY A 141 3.20 4.14 7.97
N CYS A 142 3.25 5.31 7.32
CA CYS A 142 2.44 6.46 7.69
C CYS A 142 1.69 7.04 6.49
N GLY A 143 0.39 7.26 6.63
CA GLY A 143 -0.41 7.96 5.64
C GLY A 143 -0.55 7.28 4.27
N ASN A 144 -0.26 5.97 4.17
CA ASN A 144 -0.30 5.26 2.90
C ASN A 144 -1.74 4.86 2.53
N THR A 145 -2.05 4.90 1.24
CA THR A 145 -3.38 4.57 0.73
C THR A 145 -3.31 3.52 -0.38
N ALA A 146 -3.84 2.33 -0.14
CA ALA A 146 -4.22 1.39 -1.17
C ALA A 146 -5.68 1.67 -1.53
N GLY A 147 -5.89 2.45 -2.60
CA GLY A 147 -7.14 3.12 -2.92
C GLY A 147 -8.22 2.21 -3.53
N THR A 148 -9.07 2.78 -4.35
CA THR A 148 -10.27 2.11 -4.90
C THR A 148 -9.99 1.03 -5.92
N GLY A 149 -8.76 0.91 -6.42
CA GLY A 149 -8.36 -0.18 -7.29
C GLY A 149 -8.42 -1.54 -6.59
N THR A 150 -9.03 -2.54 -7.23
CA THR A 150 -9.02 -3.91 -6.72
C THR A 150 -7.59 -4.44 -6.67
N CYS A 151 -7.21 -5.12 -5.59
CA CYS A 151 -5.88 -5.70 -5.37
C CYS A 151 -4.72 -4.68 -5.46
N ALA A 152 -4.99 -3.41 -5.11
CA ALA A 152 -3.94 -2.41 -5.02
C ALA A 152 -3.04 -2.66 -3.79
N VAL A 153 -1.74 -2.44 -3.92
CA VAL A 153 -0.76 -2.73 -2.85
C VAL A 153 0.11 -1.52 -2.56
N VAL A 154 0.23 -1.16 -1.29
CA VAL A 154 1.31 -0.31 -0.79
C VAL A 154 2.11 -1.11 0.22
N GLY A 155 3.40 -1.38 -0.06
CA GLY A 155 4.26 -2.13 0.85
C GLY A 155 4.53 -1.38 2.15
N GLY A 156 4.71 -0.06 2.09
CA GLY A 156 4.92 0.82 3.24
C GLY A 156 5.47 2.18 2.84
N GLY A 157 6.18 2.84 3.76
CA GLY A 157 6.75 4.17 3.55
C GLY A 157 5.85 5.28 4.08
N ASP A 158 5.92 6.46 3.45
CA ASP A 158 5.20 7.64 3.90
C ASP A 158 4.35 8.25 2.76
N THR A 159 3.06 8.39 2.99
CA THR A 159 2.11 9.09 2.10
C THR A 159 2.09 8.57 0.65
N ASN A 160 2.31 7.25 0.47
CA ASN A 160 2.23 6.63 -0.85
C ASN A 160 0.79 6.26 -1.21
N THR A 161 0.44 6.33 -2.50
CA THR A 161 -0.90 6.01 -2.99
C THR A 161 -0.86 5.01 -4.15
N ALA A 162 -1.55 3.89 -4.01
CA ALA A 162 -1.81 2.95 -5.10
C ALA A 162 -3.32 2.90 -5.36
N SER A 163 -3.80 3.50 -6.43
CA SER A 163 -5.24 3.62 -6.74
C SER A 163 -5.69 2.92 -8.02
N GLY A 164 -4.78 2.50 -8.88
CA GLY A 164 -5.08 1.71 -10.07
C GLY A 164 -5.42 0.25 -9.72
N HIS A 165 -6.19 -0.43 -10.58
CA HIS A 165 -6.45 -1.86 -10.45
C HIS A 165 -5.12 -2.64 -10.50
N THR A 166 -4.86 -3.52 -9.54
CA THR A 166 -3.59 -4.27 -9.39
C THR A 166 -2.32 -3.42 -9.39
N SER A 167 -2.44 -2.13 -9.10
CA SER A 167 -1.27 -1.25 -9.02
C SER A 167 -0.50 -1.41 -7.73
N SER A 168 0.81 -1.11 -7.75
CA SER A 168 1.67 -1.31 -6.59
C SER A 168 2.64 -0.17 -6.37
N VAL A 169 2.80 0.26 -5.11
CA VAL A 169 3.92 1.07 -4.61
C VAL A 169 4.62 0.26 -3.53
N LEU A 170 5.88 -0.13 -3.73
CA LEU A 170 6.58 -0.97 -2.75
C LEU A 170 7.06 -0.17 -1.54
N GLY A 171 7.34 1.13 -1.71
CA GLY A 171 7.74 1.99 -0.59
C GLY A 171 8.12 3.42 -1.02
N GLY A 172 8.92 4.10 -0.18
CA GLY A 172 9.35 5.48 -0.42
C GLY A 172 8.38 6.53 0.13
N THR A 173 8.40 7.73 -0.45
CA THR A 173 7.61 8.85 0.05
C THR A 173 6.83 9.53 -1.08
N THR A 174 5.54 9.71 -0.89
CA THR A 174 4.64 10.46 -1.78
C THR A 174 4.63 9.93 -3.23
N ASN A 175 4.81 8.62 -3.42
CA ASN A 175 4.72 7.99 -4.73
C ASN A 175 3.26 7.65 -5.07
N VAL A 176 2.86 7.80 -6.34
CA VAL A 176 1.47 7.61 -6.77
C VAL A 176 1.39 6.68 -7.99
N THR A 177 0.66 5.58 -7.86
CA THR A 177 0.25 4.75 -9.00
C THR A 177 -1.26 4.87 -9.21
N SER A 178 -1.68 5.24 -10.43
CA SER A 178 -3.10 5.34 -10.80
C SER A 178 -3.47 4.53 -12.04
N GLY A 179 -2.50 4.11 -12.84
CA GLY A 179 -2.72 3.19 -13.95
C GLY A 179 -2.96 1.76 -13.50
N GLY A 180 -3.79 1.01 -14.23
CA GLY A 180 -3.97 -0.42 -13.98
C GLY A 180 -2.67 -1.19 -14.22
N GLY A 181 -2.29 -2.05 -13.27
CA GLY A 181 -1.02 -2.79 -13.32
C GLY A 181 0.23 -1.93 -13.26
N SER A 182 0.13 -0.64 -12.91
CA SER A 182 1.30 0.24 -12.79
C SER A 182 2.09 -0.04 -11.52
N ILE A 183 3.40 0.15 -11.57
CA ILE A 183 4.31 -0.18 -10.47
C ILE A 183 5.29 0.96 -10.20
N ILE A 184 5.47 1.28 -8.92
CA ILE A 184 6.59 2.11 -8.44
C ILE A 184 7.36 1.30 -7.39
N GLY A 185 8.67 1.06 -7.64
CA GLY A 185 9.53 0.34 -6.70
C GLY A 185 9.83 1.15 -5.43
N GLY A 186 9.90 2.47 -5.54
CA GLY A 186 10.14 3.36 -4.40
C GLY A 186 10.62 4.75 -4.82
N GLY A 187 11.32 5.45 -3.91
CA GLY A 187 11.83 6.78 -4.16
C GLY A 187 10.93 7.90 -3.65
N LEU A 188 11.03 9.08 -4.25
CA LEU A 188 10.36 10.28 -3.80
C LEU A 188 9.51 10.92 -4.91
N LYS A 189 8.22 11.09 -4.66
CA LYS A 189 7.31 11.83 -5.56
C LYS A 189 7.31 11.33 -7.02
N ASN A 190 7.38 10.03 -7.21
CA ASN A 190 7.24 9.43 -8.53
C ASN A 190 5.76 9.20 -8.85
N THR A 191 5.36 9.32 -10.13
CA THR A 191 3.98 9.12 -10.58
C THR A 191 3.92 8.18 -11.79
N ALA A 192 3.26 7.03 -11.63
CA ALA A 192 2.98 6.06 -12.69
C ALA A 192 1.47 6.08 -12.99
N SER A 193 1.05 6.86 -13.99
CA SER A 193 -0.36 7.20 -14.18
C SER A 193 -1.07 6.43 -15.29
N SER A 194 -0.35 5.75 -16.17
CA SER A 194 -0.93 4.95 -17.25
C SER A 194 -0.83 3.45 -16.99
N ASN A 195 -1.65 2.68 -17.68
CA ASN A 195 -1.67 1.22 -17.55
C ASN A 195 -0.29 0.61 -17.85
N TYR A 196 0.11 -0.33 -17.00
CA TYR A 196 1.37 -1.06 -17.09
C TYR A 196 2.62 -0.17 -17.11
N SER A 197 2.50 1.08 -16.66
CA SER A 197 3.66 1.97 -16.53
C SER A 197 4.50 1.59 -15.31
N VAL A 198 5.81 1.68 -15.45
CA VAL A 198 6.76 1.25 -14.41
C VAL A 198 7.77 2.35 -14.09
N ILE A 199 7.98 2.62 -12.81
CA ILE A 199 9.10 3.41 -12.30
C ILE A 199 9.82 2.58 -11.25
N ALA A 200 11.08 2.18 -11.52
CA ALA A 200 11.80 1.38 -10.55
C ALA A 200 12.21 2.18 -9.31
N GLY A 201 12.49 3.49 -9.46
CA GLY A 201 12.81 4.37 -8.33
C GLY A 201 13.22 5.78 -8.75
N GLY A 202 14.00 6.47 -7.89
CA GLY A 202 14.45 7.83 -8.14
C GLY A 202 13.50 8.90 -7.56
N CYS A 203 13.56 10.12 -8.12
CA CYS A 203 12.75 11.22 -7.60
C CYS A 203 12.09 12.05 -8.71
N TYR A 204 10.83 12.43 -8.48
CA TYR A 204 10.06 13.29 -9.40
C TYR A 204 9.88 12.71 -10.82
N ASN A 205 9.95 11.40 -11.00
CA ASN A 205 9.77 10.77 -12.30
C ASN A 205 8.29 10.59 -12.62
N ILE A 206 7.90 10.74 -13.89
CA ILE A 206 6.53 10.61 -14.37
C ILE A 206 6.45 9.63 -15.54
N ALA A 207 5.82 8.48 -15.34
CA ALA A 207 5.51 7.50 -16.37
C ALA A 207 4.02 7.59 -16.72
N ALA A 208 3.70 8.29 -17.81
CA ALA A 208 2.34 8.60 -18.25
C ALA A 208 1.95 7.96 -19.60
N GLY A 209 2.84 7.26 -20.27
CA GLY A 209 2.53 6.42 -21.42
C GLY A 209 2.16 5.00 -21.02
N THR A 210 1.25 4.38 -21.76
CA THR A 210 0.91 2.95 -21.56
C THR A 210 2.15 2.08 -21.81
N SER A 211 2.42 1.15 -20.90
CA SER A 211 3.60 0.29 -20.94
C SER A 211 4.93 1.06 -21.04
N SER A 212 4.95 2.29 -20.53
CA SER A 212 6.19 3.07 -20.48
C SER A 212 7.01 2.75 -19.23
N ALA A 213 8.33 2.95 -19.33
CA ALA A 213 9.24 2.60 -18.24
C ALA A 213 10.25 3.70 -17.93
N ILE A 214 10.51 3.94 -16.63
CA ILE A 214 11.61 4.76 -16.13
C ILE A 214 12.39 3.92 -15.12
N ALA A 215 13.66 3.61 -15.39
CA ALA A 215 14.45 2.80 -14.48
C ALA A 215 14.93 3.58 -13.24
N GLY A 216 15.04 4.92 -13.33
CA GLY A 216 15.43 5.73 -12.18
C GLY A 216 15.86 7.14 -12.55
N GLY A 217 16.69 7.76 -11.69
CA GLY A 217 17.15 9.14 -11.87
C GLY A 217 16.18 10.18 -11.34
N GLY A 218 16.21 11.39 -11.88
CA GLY A 218 15.44 12.51 -11.38
C GLY A 218 14.70 13.29 -12.46
N ASN A 219 13.46 13.68 -12.18
CA ASN A 219 12.67 14.54 -13.07
C ASN A 219 12.54 14.03 -14.51
N ASN A 220 12.55 12.71 -14.69
CA ASN A 220 12.41 12.09 -15.99
C ASN A 220 10.94 11.89 -16.34
N ARG A 221 10.62 11.93 -17.63
CA ARG A 221 9.24 11.82 -18.10
C ARG A 221 9.11 10.92 -19.32
N THR A 222 8.13 10.02 -19.27
CA THR A 222 7.64 9.26 -20.42
C THR A 222 6.16 9.58 -20.64
N THR A 223 5.77 10.01 -21.81
CA THR A 223 4.35 10.24 -22.19
C THR A 223 3.92 9.44 -23.41
N GLY A 224 4.86 8.98 -24.21
CA GLY A 224 4.58 8.07 -25.30
C GLY A 224 4.30 6.64 -24.82
N ASN A 225 3.43 5.92 -25.49
CA ASN A 225 3.23 4.51 -25.25
C ASN A 225 4.50 3.73 -25.63
N TYR A 226 4.84 2.72 -24.82
CA TYR A 226 6.06 1.90 -25.00
C TYR A 226 7.35 2.72 -25.00
N SER A 227 7.32 3.94 -24.44
CA SER A 227 8.52 4.78 -24.33
C SER A 227 9.33 4.42 -23.10
N THR A 228 10.64 4.64 -23.18
CA THR A 228 11.57 4.24 -22.10
C THR A 228 12.55 5.35 -21.77
N VAL A 229 12.78 5.56 -20.47
CA VAL A 229 13.90 6.33 -19.95
C VAL A 229 14.72 5.41 -19.05
N GLY A 230 15.99 5.14 -19.42
CA GLY A 230 16.88 4.30 -18.60
C GLY A 230 17.35 5.00 -17.32
N GLY A 231 17.40 6.35 -17.32
CA GLY A 231 17.78 7.13 -16.14
C GLY A 231 18.24 8.53 -16.50
N GLY A 232 19.08 9.12 -15.64
CA GLY A 232 19.58 10.48 -15.82
C GLY A 232 18.74 11.54 -15.14
N LEU A 233 18.87 12.79 -15.60
CA LEU A 233 18.15 13.93 -15.05
C LEU A 233 17.43 14.69 -16.16
N SER A 234 16.13 14.94 -15.97
CA SER A 234 15.29 15.72 -16.90
C SER A 234 15.19 15.14 -18.32
N ALA A 235 15.29 13.81 -18.44
CA ALA A 235 15.07 13.14 -19.71
C ALA A 235 13.60 13.09 -20.09
N ASN A 236 13.29 13.27 -21.40
CA ASN A 236 11.92 13.27 -21.90
C ASN A 236 11.77 12.36 -23.14
N ALA A 237 10.97 11.30 -22.99
CA ALA A 237 10.57 10.38 -24.06
C ALA A 237 9.06 10.56 -24.30
N CYS A 238 8.67 11.47 -25.21
CA CYS A 238 7.28 11.94 -25.25
C CYS A 238 6.40 11.27 -26.31
N CYS A 239 6.97 10.65 -27.33
CA CYS A 239 6.19 9.97 -28.37
C CYS A 239 6.30 8.44 -28.24
N ASN A 240 5.45 7.73 -28.98
CA ASN A 240 5.42 6.28 -28.92
C ASN A 240 6.76 5.67 -29.39
N TYR A 241 7.17 4.59 -28.70
CA TYR A 241 8.39 3.85 -28.99
C TYR A 241 9.68 4.68 -28.92
N THR A 242 9.66 5.81 -28.18
CA THR A 242 10.86 6.61 -27.97
C THR A 242 11.73 6.08 -26.84
N ALA A 243 13.03 6.31 -26.95
CA ALA A 243 13.97 5.90 -25.92
C ALA A 243 14.97 7.00 -25.56
N VAL A 244 15.15 7.27 -24.27
CA VAL A 244 16.27 8.05 -23.75
C VAL A 244 17.00 7.17 -22.74
N VAL A 245 18.23 6.72 -23.05
CA VAL A 245 18.94 5.78 -22.15
C VAL A 245 19.47 6.51 -20.93
N GLY A 246 20.00 7.75 -21.06
CA GLY A 246 20.48 8.46 -19.88
C GLY A 246 21.02 9.86 -20.18
N GLY A 247 21.79 10.41 -19.25
CA GLY A 247 22.40 11.74 -19.35
C GLY A 247 21.57 12.86 -18.73
N TYR A 248 21.74 14.08 -19.23
CA TYR A 248 21.09 15.27 -18.72
C TYR A 248 20.26 15.99 -19.80
N ASN A 249 18.99 16.28 -19.51
CA ASN A 249 18.10 17.08 -20.37
C ASN A 249 18.01 16.57 -21.82
N ASN A 250 18.06 15.28 -22.03
CA ASN A 250 17.94 14.65 -23.35
C ASN A 250 16.47 14.46 -23.73
N LYS A 251 16.14 14.62 -25.02
CA LYS A 251 14.75 14.58 -25.50
C LYS A 251 14.63 13.69 -26.74
N ALA A 252 13.70 12.75 -26.71
CA ALA A 252 13.23 11.98 -27.86
C ALA A 252 11.76 12.32 -28.08
N THR A 253 11.45 13.11 -29.15
CA THR A 253 10.17 13.80 -29.25
C THR A 253 9.35 13.46 -30.49
N ASP A 254 9.77 12.50 -31.29
CA ASP A 254 8.99 11.96 -32.39
C ASP A 254 9.00 10.43 -32.40
N LEU A 255 8.12 9.82 -33.17
CA LEU A 255 7.92 8.39 -33.24
C LEU A 255 9.22 7.65 -33.57
N TYR A 256 9.56 6.60 -32.78
CA TYR A 256 10.80 5.81 -32.87
C TYR A 256 12.10 6.61 -32.64
N ALA A 257 12.02 7.84 -32.15
CA ALA A 257 13.22 8.63 -31.90
C ALA A 257 13.99 8.12 -30.69
N GLY A 258 15.33 8.24 -30.73
CA GLY A 258 16.20 7.76 -29.65
C GLY A 258 17.35 8.70 -29.32
N VAL A 259 17.67 8.82 -28.01
CA VAL A 259 18.88 9.47 -27.50
C VAL A 259 19.57 8.53 -26.52
N VAL A 260 20.87 8.25 -26.73
CA VAL A 260 21.57 7.33 -25.81
C VAL A 260 22.08 8.06 -24.58
N ALA A 261 22.89 9.11 -24.74
CA ALA A 261 23.55 9.74 -23.61
C ALA A 261 23.91 11.22 -23.87
N GLY A 262 24.69 11.81 -22.97
CA GLY A 262 25.19 13.18 -23.08
C GLY A 262 24.25 14.21 -22.47
N GLY A 263 24.36 15.45 -22.94
CA GLY A 263 23.61 16.56 -22.37
C GLY A 263 22.85 17.39 -23.40
N SER A 264 21.57 17.69 -23.14
CA SER A 264 20.73 18.55 -23.96
C SER A 264 20.61 18.14 -25.44
N ASN A 265 20.71 16.86 -25.72
CA ASN A 265 20.53 16.31 -27.05
C ASN A 265 19.05 16.14 -27.39
N THR A 266 18.68 16.34 -28.65
CA THR A 266 17.29 16.24 -29.11
C THR A 266 17.19 15.40 -30.37
N ALA A 267 16.43 14.31 -30.31
CA ALA A 267 16.00 13.52 -31.44
C ALA A 267 14.52 13.84 -31.70
N SER A 268 14.22 14.66 -32.69
CA SER A 268 12.88 15.20 -32.97
C SER A 268 12.34 14.92 -34.38
N GLY A 269 13.05 14.16 -35.18
CA GLY A 269 12.54 13.60 -36.41
C GLY A 269 12.04 12.17 -36.29
N LEU A 270 11.16 11.70 -37.15
CA LEU A 270 10.72 10.32 -37.23
C LEU A 270 11.91 9.39 -37.36
N SER A 271 12.04 8.40 -36.48
CA SER A 271 13.15 7.45 -36.40
C SER A 271 14.52 8.13 -36.29
N SER A 272 14.57 9.35 -35.78
CA SER A 272 15.84 10.08 -35.60
C SER A 272 16.66 9.53 -34.40
N PHE A 273 17.96 9.69 -34.47
CA PHE A 273 18.86 9.15 -33.45
C PHE A 273 19.98 10.13 -33.08
N VAL A 274 20.19 10.31 -31.78
CA VAL A 274 21.39 10.98 -31.25
C VAL A 274 22.15 10.02 -30.34
N GLY A 275 23.40 9.72 -30.68
CA GLY A 275 24.23 8.79 -29.91
C GLY A 275 24.67 9.40 -28.57
N ALA A 276 25.39 10.53 -28.59
CA ALA A 276 25.89 11.16 -27.38
C ALA A 276 26.33 12.62 -27.65
N GLY A 277 27.15 13.19 -26.75
CA GLY A 277 27.69 14.55 -26.86
C GLY A 277 26.81 15.60 -26.21
N ALA A 278 26.92 16.84 -26.67
CA ALA A 278 26.20 17.95 -26.08
C ALA A 278 25.46 18.79 -27.12
N ALA A 279 24.19 19.09 -26.86
CA ALA A 279 23.36 19.97 -27.69
C ALA A 279 23.28 19.54 -29.18
N ASN A 280 23.36 18.24 -29.46
CA ASN A 280 23.17 17.72 -30.81
C ASN A 280 21.66 17.57 -31.12
N ILE A 281 21.30 17.84 -32.37
CA ILE A 281 19.91 17.77 -32.84
C ILE A 281 19.85 16.84 -34.06
N ALA A 282 18.96 15.85 -34.00
CA ALA A 282 18.56 15.04 -35.15
C ALA A 282 17.06 15.31 -35.42
N SER A 283 16.75 16.17 -36.38
CA SER A 283 15.37 16.64 -36.62
C SER A 283 14.86 16.35 -38.05
N GLY A 284 15.69 15.83 -38.92
CA GLY A 284 15.23 15.41 -40.25
C GLY A 284 14.33 14.17 -40.16
N ASN A 285 13.29 14.16 -40.98
CA ASN A 285 12.40 12.99 -41.05
C ASN A 285 13.12 11.77 -41.67
N ALA A 286 12.62 10.57 -41.37
CA ALA A 286 13.12 9.31 -41.89
C ALA A 286 14.60 9.04 -41.62
N GLY A 287 14.97 9.01 -40.33
CA GLY A 287 16.24 8.43 -39.86
C GLY A 287 17.44 9.39 -39.91
N SER A 288 17.26 10.66 -39.59
CA SER A 288 18.39 11.56 -39.36
C SER A 288 19.23 11.12 -38.13
N VAL A 289 20.55 11.21 -38.22
CA VAL A 289 21.47 10.71 -37.19
C VAL A 289 22.55 11.75 -36.86
N ALA A 290 22.72 12.03 -35.56
CA ALA A 290 23.89 12.73 -35.04
C ALA A 290 24.59 11.80 -33.99
N VAL A 291 25.72 11.22 -34.34
CA VAL A 291 26.37 10.21 -33.44
C VAL A 291 26.94 10.88 -32.20
N GLY A 292 27.59 12.04 -32.33
CA GLY A 292 28.24 12.67 -31.18
C GLY A 292 28.72 14.09 -31.45
N GLY A 293 29.65 14.58 -30.63
CA GLY A 293 30.22 15.91 -30.72
C GLY A 293 29.38 16.97 -30.01
N MET A 294 29.50 18.21 -30.47
CA MET A 294 28.82 19.34 -29.82
C MET A 294 28.09 20.22 -30.83
N SER A 295 26.84 20.53 -30.54
CA SER A 295 26.02 21.47 -31.32
C SER A 295 25.88 21.12 -32.83
N ASN A 296 25.84 19.83 -33.14
CA ASN A 296 25.65 19.35 -34.50
C ASN A 296 24.14 19.25 -34.82
N ALA A 297 23.73 19.60 -36.07
CA ALA A 297 22.36 19.58 -36.50
C ALA A 297 22.16 18.74 -37.79
N ALA A 298 21.64 17.51 -37.64
CA ALA A 298 21.23 16.64 -38.74
C ALA A 298 19.74 16.91 -39.03
N SER A 299 19.43 17.83 -39.92
CA SER A 299 18.05 18.28 -40.20
C SER A 299 17.51 17.86 -41.55
N GLY A 300 18.35 17.36 -42.44
CA GLY A 300 17.91 16.81 -43.72
C GLY A 300 17.28 15.43 -43.60
N LEU A 301 16.49 15.04 -44.59
CA LEU A 301 15.94 13.69 -44.71
C LEU A 301 17.11 12.67 -44.77
N SER A 302 17.13 11.67 -43.89
CA SER A 302 18.20 10.66 -43.80
C SER A 302 19.63 11.26 -43.72
N SER A 303 19.76 12.46 -43.15
CA SER A 303 21.08 13.09 -42.98
C SER A 303 21.88 12.45 -41.84
N PHE A 304 23.20 12.50 -41.96
CA PHE A 304 24.11 11.87 -41.00
C PHE A 304 25.26 12.82 -40.60
N ILE A 305 25.48 12.96 -39.30
CA ILE A 305 26.68 13.62 -38.76
C ILE A 305 27.40 12.68 -37.81
N GLY A 306 28.63 12.25 -38.16
CA GLY A 306 29.46 11.35 -37.35
C GLY A 306 30.00 12.00 -36.07
N GLY A 307 30.25 13.32 -36.06
CA GLY A 307 30.77 14.03 -34.90
C GLY A 307 31.26 15.43 -35.23
N GLY A 308 32.14 15.97 -34.37
CA GLY A 308 32.67 17.31 -34.51
C GLY A 308 31.90 18.37 -33.77
N LYS A 309 32.03 19.65 -34.19
CA LYS A 309 31.41 20.78 -33.54
C LYS A 309 30.71 21.68 -34.55
N SER A 310 29.46 22.02 -34.27
CA SER A 310 28.68 22.98 -35.04
C SER A 310 28.51 22.62 -36.53
N ASN A 311 28.49 21.31 -36.85
CA ASN A 311 28.22 20.86 -38.20
C ASN A 311 26.72 20.87 -38.50
N ALA A 312 26.33 21.15 -39.73
CA ALA A 312 24.96 21.14 -40.20
C ALA A 312 24.82 20.29 -41.47
N ALA A 313 23.99 19.23 -41.40
CA ALA A 313 23.59 18.41 -42.55
C ALA A 313 22.11 18.63 -42.83
N SER A 314 21.79 19.57 -43.76
CA SER A 314 20.42 19.99 -44.04
C SER A 314 19.83 19.46 -45.37
N GLY A 315 20.68 18.93 -46.26
CA GLY A 315 20.22 18.28 -47.49
C GLY A 315 19.74 16.86 -47.27
N CYS A 316 18.94 16.33 -48.21
CA CYS A 316 18.56 14.92 -48.25
C CYS A 316 19.82 14.05 -48.40
N GLY A 317 20.01 13.09 -47.53
CA GLY A 317 21.20 12.23 -47.50
C GLY A 317 22.54 12.93 -47.22
N ALA A 318 22.53 14.18 -46.71
CA ALA A 318 23.75 14.90 -46.38
C ALA A 318 24.53 14.25 -45.26
N VAL A 319 25.86 14.30 -45.37
CA VAL A 319 26.79 13.74 -44.35
C VAL A 319 27.70 14.88 -43.82
#